data_7231a7e55b152ec77363ed0a4c7fd5df
#
_entry.id   7231a7e55b152ec77363ed0a4c7fd5df
#
_cell.length_a   1.000
_cell.length_b   1.000
_cell.length_c   1.000
_cell.angle_alpha   90.00
_cell.angle_beta   90.00
_cell.angle_gamma   90.00
#
_symmetry.space_group_name_H-M   'P 1'
#
loop_
_entity.id
_entity.type
_entity.pdbx_description
1 polymer ?
#
loop_
_entity_poly.entity_id
_entity_poly.type
_entity_poly.pdbx_seq_one_letter_code
_entity_poly.pdbx_strand_id
1 'polypeptide(L)'
;GNLEYPSGYYQPALGFYQNKKNLTVIKGIKNKAIANNIDKRKINKYIRDRFKPPYEIGDVPDGAYIDGAIANKSIQILDEINTSKPFFLAVGFKRPHLPFVAPRKYWELYDENKIKIAPYQKKSKNAVDIAYHKAGEMQSYKTPEIIYKLNKDGLLELDEKLQKKLIHGYYAATSYIDAQIGKINEKLKEKGLDKNTIIVIWGDHGWHLGDHSLWNKHSNFEQATRSPLIIYDPRINKGYKINTPTEFVDLFPTLSDLANLNIPKNLDGLSLKGQLNGEVT
;
A
#
# COMPACT_ATOMS: atom_id res chain seq x y z
N GLY A 1 3.65 -3.16 -25.34
CA GLY A 1 2.41 -3.90 -25.22
C GLY A 1 1.53 -3.20 -24.21
N ASN A 2 0.26 -2.99 -24.53
CA ASN A 2 -0.70 -2.43 -23.59
C ASN A 2 -0.83 -3.38 -22.39
N LEU A 3 -0.48 -2.90 -21.21
CA LEU A 3 -0.79 -3.60 -19.97
C LEU A 3 -2.33 -3.65 -19.85
N GLU A 4 -2.91 -4.82 -20.02
CA GLU A 4 -4.31 -5.06 -19.68
C GLU A 4 -4.39 -5.08 -18.14
N TYR A 5 -4.91 -3.98 -17.58
CA TYR A 5 -5.22 -3.95 -16.16
C TYR A 5 -6.40 -4.87 -15.85
N PRO A 6 -6.43 -5.53 -14.69
CA PRO A 6 -7.56 -6.33 -14.27
C PRO A 6 -8.86 -5.54 -14.35
N SER A 7 -9.94 -6.19 -14.75
CA SER A 7 -11.27 -5.57 -14.82
C SER A 7 -11.60 -4.91 -13.47
N GLY A 8 -12.05 -3.68 -13.48
CA GLY A 8 -12.36 -2.92 -12.28
C GLY A 8 -11.27 -1.92 -11.84
N TYR A 9 -10.07 -1.97 -12.38
CA TYR A 9 -9.02 -1.00 -12.07
C TYR A 9 -9.45 0.46 -12.35
N TYR A 10 -10.17 0.67 -13.46
CA TYR A 10 -10.68 1.99 -13.85
C TYR A 10 -12.01 2.37 -13.21
N GLN A 11 -12.57 1.51 -12.37
CA GLN A 11 -13.81 1.78 -11.64
C GLN A 11 -13.58 1.75 -10.12
N PRO A 12 -12.93 2.76 -9.55
CA PRO A 12 -12.44 2.72 -8.17
C PRO A 12 -13.52 2.41 -7.13
N ALA A 13 -14.75 2.86 -7.37
CA ALA A 13 -15.86 2.62 -6.45
C ALA A 13 -16.38 1.16 -6.48
N LEU A 14 -16.12 0.43 -7.55
CA LEU A 14 -16.60 -0.95 -7.75
C LEU A 14 -15.43 -1.96 -7.75
N GLY A 15 -14.25 -1.54 -8.20
CA GLY A 15 -13.09 -2.41 -8.38
C GLY A 15 -12.32 -2.76 -7.10
N PHE A 16 -12.51 -1.99 -6.01
CA PHE A 16 -11.82 -2.25 -4.74
C PHE A 16 -12.56 -3.22 -3.82
N TYR A 17 -13.85 -3.47 -4.04
CA TYR A 17 -14.68 -4.27 -3.16
C TYR A 17 -15.09 -5.57 -3.83
N GLN A 18 -15.00 -6.67 -3.08
CA GLN A 18 -15.36 -8.03 -3.51
C GLN A 18 -16.35 -8.70 -2.55
N ASN A 19 -16.60 -8.10 -1.37
CA ASN A 19 -17.57 -8.61 -0.42
C ASN A 19 -19.00 -8.45 -0.97
N LYS A 20 -19.76 -9.55 -0.98
CA LYS A 20 -21.13 -9.58 -1.55
C LYS A 20 -22.06 -8.52 -0.95
N LYS A 21 -21.96 -8.26 0.37
CA LYS A 21 -22.79 -7.23 1.03
C LYS A 21 -22.47 -5.84 0.48
N ASN A 22 -21.17 -5.48 0.41
CA ASN A 22 -20.73 -4.19 -0.13
C ASN A 22 -21.15 -4.03 -1.60
N LEU A 23 -20.95 -5.07 -2.42
CA LEU A 23 -21.33 -5.05 -3.82
C LEU A 23 -22.85 -4.88 -4.01
N THR A 24 -23.66 -5.50 -3.16
CA THR A 24 -25.13 -5.33 -3.17
C THR A 24 -25.53 -3.89 -2.87
N VAL A 25 -24.95 -3.28 -1.84
CA VAL A 25 -25.20 -1.87 -1.49
C VAL A 25 -24.78 -0.94 -2.63
N ILE A 26 -23.57 -1.13 -3.18
CA ILE A 26 -23.05 -0.36 -4.31
C ILE A 26 -23.97 -0.47 -5.52
N LYS A 27 -24.43 -1.68 -5.87
CA LYS A 27 -25.38 -1.92 -6.96
C LYS A 27 -26.70 -1.20 -6.72
N GLY A 28 -27.23 -1.25 -5.50
CA GLY A 28 -28.46 -0.55 -5.13
C GLY A 28 -28.34 0.98 -5.29
N ILE A 29 -27.22 1.57 -4.84
CA ILE A 29 -26.96 3.01 -5.00
C ILE A 29 -26.80 3.37 -6.49
N LYS A 30 -26.10 2.53 -7.27
CA LYS A 30 -25.97 2.71 -8.73
C LYS A 30 -27.33 2.72 -9.43
N ASN A 31 -28.19 1.78 -9.10
CA ASN A 31 -29.54 1.70 -9.69
C ASN A 31 -30.37 2.94 -9.33
N LYS A 32 -30.30 3.43 -8.10
CA LYS A 32 -30.93 4.69 -7.68
C LYS A 32 -30.37 5.89 -8.46
N ALA A 33 -29.07 5.95 -8.70
CA ALA A 33 -28.47 7.01 -9.51
C ALA A 33 -29.01 7.02 -10.94
N ILE A 34 -29.14 5.84 -11.55
CA ILE A 34 -29.72 5.68 -12.89
C ILE A 34 -31.19 6.11 -12.92
N ALA A 35 -32.01 5.64 -11.96
CA ALA A 35 -33.42 6.00 -11.85
C ALA A 35 -33.63 7.51 -11.64
N ASN A 36 -32.69 8.19 -10.99
CA ASN A 36 -32.71 9.64 -10.78
C ASN A 36 -32.06 10.43 -11.93
N ASN A 37 -31.81 9.81 -13.08
CA ASN A 37 -31.19 10.42 -14.27
C ASN A 37 -29.86 11.12 -13.99
N ILE A 38 -29.04 10.60 -13.06
CA ILE A 38 -27.71 11.13 -12.79
C ILE A 38 -26.82 10.86 -14.02
N ASP A 39 -26.11 11.91 -14.47
CA ASP A 39 -25.14 11.80 -15.58
C ASP A 39 -24.20 10.61 -15.37
N LYS A 40 -24.07 9.77 -16.41
CA LYS A 40 -23.27 8.53 -16.38
C LYS A 40 -21.85 8.77 -15.85
N ARG A 41 -21.23 9.92 -16.18
CA ARG A 41 -19.89 10.33 -15.71
C ARG A 41 -19.85 10.64 -14.21
N LYS A 42 -21.00 10.97 -13.60
CA LYS A 42 -21.13 11.32 -12.17
C LYS A 42 -21.57 10.14 -11.30
N ILE A 43 -21.98 9.00 -11.89
CA ILE A 43 -22.48 7.84 -11.13
C ILE A 43 -21.46 7.35 -10.12
N ASN A 44 -20.18 7.21 -10.49
CA ASN A 44 -19.14 6.75 -9.57
C ASN A 44 -18.92 7.73 -8.40
N LYS A 45 -19.02 9.03 -8.65
CA LYS A 45 -18.99 10.03 -7.58
C LYS A 45 -20.22 9.91 -6.69
N TYR A 46 -21.41 9.77 -7.26
CA TYR A 46 -22.67 9.59 -6.54
C TYR A 46 -22.62 8.38 -5.57
N ILE A 47 -22.00 7.27 -6.01
CA ILE A 47 -21.80 6.08 -5.18
C ILE A 47 -20.82 6.39 -4.04
N ARG A 48 -19.61 6.90 -4.36
CA ARG A 48 -18.56 7.18 -3.36
C ARG A 48 -19.00 8.17 -2.29
N ASP A 49 -19.82 9.17 -2.66
CA ASP A 49 -20.32 10.17 -1.72
C ASP A 49 -21.31 9.58 -0.70
N ARG A 50 -21.83 8.35 -0.93
CA ARG A 50 -22.82 7.66 -0.10
C ARG A 50 -22.32 6.40 0.56
N PHE A 51 -21.45 5.67 -0.13
CA PHE A 51 -20.92 4.40 0.34
C PHE A 51 -19.53 4.14 -0.21
N LYS A 52 -18.56 4.18 0.65
CA LYS A 52 -17.14 3.92 0.37
C LYS A 52 -16.52 3.37 1.65
N PRO A 53 -16.67 2.08 1.96
CA PRO A 53 -16.11 1.48 3.18
C PRO A 53 -14.60 1.64 3.27
N PRO A 54 -14.04 2.00 4.44
CA PRO A 54 -12.59 2.13 4.62
C PRO A 54 -11.87 0.78 4.73
N TYR A 55 -12.59 -0.29 4.93
CA TYR A 55 -12.05 -1.66 4.98
C TYR A 55 -13.06 -2.68 4.44
N GLU A 56 -12.56 -3.86 4.09
CA GLU A 56 -13.38 -4.99 3.66
C GLU A 56 -12.68 -6.31 3.90
N ILE A 57 -13.43 -7.28 4.43
CA ILE A 57 -13.05 -8.69 4.51
C ILE A 57 -13.73 -9.42 3.34
N GLY A 58 -12.95 -9.96 2.43
CA GLY A 58 -13.47 -10.68 1.26
C GLY A 58 -13.34 -12.19 1.38
N ASP A 59 -14.43 -12.91 1.18
CA ASP A 59 -14.41 -14.38 1.05
C ASP A 59 -14.11 -14.77 -0.41
N VAL A 60 -12.91 -14.40 -0.87
CA VAL A 60 -12.47 -14.50 -2.25
C VAL A 60 -11.00 -14.91 -2.34
N PRO A 61 -10.54 -15.49 -3.46
CA PRO A 61 -9.13 -15.76 -3.68
C PRO A 61 -8.32 -14.45 -3.84
N ASP A 62 -7.00 -14.54 -3.68
CA ASP A 62 -6.09 -13.39 -3.76
C ASP A 62 -6.26 -12.59 -5.05
N GLY A 63 -6.37 -13.28 -6.20
CA GLY A 63 -6.51 -12.65 -7.52
C GLY A 63 -7.83 -11.92 -7.76
N ALA A 64 -8.80 -12.00 -6.85
CA ALA A 64 -10.05 -11.24 -6.96
C ALA A 64 -9.83 -9.75 -6.65
N TYR A 65 -8.82 -9.41 -5.87
CA TYR A 65 -8.39 -8.03 -5.65
C TYR A 65 -7.28 -7.63 -6.61
N ILE A 66 -7.17 -6.34 -6.86
CA ILE A 66 -6.24 -5.75 -7.84
C ILE A 66 -4.80 -6.22 -7.61
N ASP A 67 -4.33 -6.19 -6.36
CA ASP A 67 -2.92 -6.50 -6.07
C ASP A 67 -2.58 -7.97 -6.32
N GLY A 68 -3.50 -8.89 -6.05
CA GLY A 68 -3.34 -10.31 -6.42
C GLY A 68 -3.38 -10.54 -7.93
N ALA A 69 -4.20 -9.77 -8.65
CA ALA A 69 -4.22 -9.81 -10.11
C ALA A 69 -2.91 -9.25 -10.71
N ILE A 70 -2.33 -8.20 -10.11
CA ILE A 70 -1.01 -7.66 -10.47
C ILE A 70 0.07 -8.72 -10.25
N ALA A 71 0.07 -9.41 -9.11
CA ALA A 71 1.01 -10.49 -8.85
C ALA A 71 0.89 -11.62 -9.89
N ASN A 72 -0.33 -12.05 -10.21
CA ASN A 72 -0.57 -13.06 -11.24
C ASN A 72 -0.05 -12.62 -12.62
N LYS A 73 -0.26 -11.33 -12.97
CA LYS A 73 0.26 -10.79 -14.24
C LYS A 73 1.79 -10.72 -14.24
N SER A 74 2.39 -10.35 -13.12
CA SER A 74 3.86 -10.35 -12.96
C SER A 74 4.45 -11.75 -13.13
N ILE A 75 3.80 -12.76 -12.56
CA ILE A 75 4.17 -14.17 -12.72
C ILE A 75 4.09 -14.59 -14.19
N GLN A 76 2.99 -14.25 -14.87
CA GLN A 76 2.86 -14.51 -16.31
C GLN A 76 3.97 -13.84 -17.12
N ILE A 77 4.32 -12.58 -16.82
CA ILE A 77 5.43 -11.89 -17.49
C ILE A 77 6.75 -12.64 -17.27
N LEU A 78 7.02 -13.10 -16.04
CA LEU A 78 8.21 -13.88 -15.74
C LEU A 78 8.23 -15.22 -16.49
N ASP A 79 7.08 -15.84 -16.75
CA ASP A 79 6.98 -17.06 -17.56
C ASP A 79 7.34 -16.82 -19.03
N GLU A 80 6.95 -15.66 -19.56
CA GLU A 80 7.13 -15.28 -20.97
C GLU A 80 8.48 -14.60 -21.25
N ILE A 81 9.24 -14.21 -20.20
CA ILE A 81 10.45 -13.42 -20.35
C ILE A 81 11.56 -14.21 -21.07
N ASN A 82 12.25 -13.53 -22.00
CA ASN A 82 13.44 -14.10 -22.64
C ASN A 82 14.66 -13.99 -21.70
N THR A 83 15.03 -15.09 -21.06
CA THR A 83 16.12 -15.14 -20.09
C THR A 83 17.52 -14.98 -20.69
N SER A 84 17.66 -14.97 -22.02
CA SER A 84 18.95 -14.69 -22.68
C SER A 84 19.33 -13.20 -22.67
N LYS A 85 18.43 -12.33 -22.24
CA LYS A 85 18.63 -10.87 -22.14
C LYS A 85 18.37 -10.38 -20.73
N PRO A 86 19.08 -9.34 -20.26
CA PRO A 86 18.74 -8.67 -19.03
C PRO A 86 17.30 -8.13 -19.07
N PHE A 87 16.64 -8.11 -17.95
CA PHE A 87 15.30 -7.52 -17.83
C PHE A 87 15.22 -6.54 -16.66
N PHE A 88 14.28 -5.65 -16.72
CA PHE A 88 13.83 -4.79 -15.64
C PHE A 88 12.31 -4.96 -15.49
N LEU A 89 11.86 -5.39 -14.32
CA LEU A 89 10.45 -5.58 -14.01
C LEU A 89 10.07 -4.72 -12.80
N ALA A 90 9.24 -3.70 -13.02
CA ALA A 90 8.66 -2.90 -11.95
C ALA A 90 7.24 -3.37 -11.66
N VAL A 91 6.98 -3.72 -10.40
CA VAL A 91 5.68 -4.20 -9.94
C VAL A 91 5.17 -3.26 -8.85
N GLY A 92 4.05 -2.60 -9.10
CA GLY A 92 3.44 -1.66 -8.16
C GLY A 92 2.17 -2.21 -7.53
N PHE A 93 2.13 -2.27 -6.20
CA PHE A 93 0.97 -2.64 -5.41
C PHE A 93 0.32 -1.42 -4.77
N LYS A 94 -1.00 -1.50 -4.51
CA LYS A 94 -1.74 -0.42 -3.83
C LYS A 94 -1.87 -0.63 -2.34
N ARG A 95 -1.96 -1.88 -1.89
CA ARG A 95 -2.08 -2.15 -0.44
C ARG A 95 -0.72 -1.93 0.23
N PRO A 96 -0.71 -1.47 1.49
CA PRO A 96 -1.83 -1.24 2.43
C PRO A 96 -2.53 0.12 2.34
N HIS A 97 -2.58 0.82 1.23
CA HIS A 97 -3.38 2.04 1.07
C HIS A 97 -4.89 1.76 1.27
N LEU A 98 -5.65 2.75 1.76
CA LEU A 98 -7.12 2.68 1.83
C LEU A 98 -7.78 2.38 0.46
N PRO A 99 -8.92 1.67 0.44
CA PRO A 99 -9.53 0.95 1.55
C PRO A 99 -8.69 -0.26 1.95
N PHE A 100 -8.66 -0.61 3.24
CA PHE A 100 -7.93 -1.79 3.73
C PHE A 100 -8.72 -3.05 3.36
N VAL A 101 -8.47 -3.57 2.17
CA VAL A 101 -9.15 -4.76 1.65
C VAL A 101 -8.17 -5.91 1.50
N ALA A 102 -8.57 -7.08 1.96
CA ALA A 102 -7.82 -8.31 1.82
C ALA A 102 -8.75 -9.53 1.89
N PRO A 103 -8.36 -10.68 1.31
CA PRO A 103 -9.02 -11.95 1.58
C PRO A 103 -9.03 -12.29 3.07
N ARG A 104 -10.11 -12.95 3.52
CA ARG A 104 -10.36 -13.32 4.93
C ARG A 104 -9.16 -13.96 5.62
N LYS A 105 -8.47 -14.87 4.96
CA LYS A 105 -7.31 -15.59 5.53
C LYS A 105 -6.20 -14.67 6.08
N TYR A 106 -6.06 -13.46 5.55
CA TYR A 106 -5.07 -12.49 6.07
C TYR A 106 -5.58 -11.71 7.27
N TRP A 107 -6.89 -11.51 7.39
CA TRP A 107 -7.50 -10.95 8.58
C TRP A 107 -7.42 -11.92 9.76
N GLU A 108 -7.61 -13.20 9.50
CA GLU A 108 -7.56 -14.28 10.52
C GLU A 108 -6.16 -14.52 11.10
N LEU A 109 -5.12 -13.93 10.52
CA LEU A 109 -3.76 -13.95 11.10
C LEU A 109 -3.67 -13.14 12.41
N TYR A 110 -4.61 -12.25 12.65
CA TYR A 110 -4.57 -11.30 13.77
C TYR A 110 -5.83 -11.38 14.61
N ASP A 111 -5.65 -11.47 15.94
CA ASP A 111 -6.73 -11.35 16.91
C ASP A 111 -7.02 -9.85 17.15
N GLU A 112 -8.19 -9.39 16.72
CA GLU A 112 -8.61 -7.98 16.85
C GLU A 112 -8.61 -7.51 18.33
N ASN A 113 -8.89 -8.42 19.27
CA ASN A 113 -8.88 -8.09 20.69
C ASN A 113 -7.48 -7.78 21.25
N LYS A 114 -6.44 -8.27 20.59
CA LYS A 114 -5.03 -8.01 20.95
C LYS A 114 -4.45 -6.78 20.26
N ILE A 115 -5.18 -6.18 19.33
CA ILE A 115 -4.73 -4.98 18.62
C ILE A 115 -4.74 -3.80 19.59
N LYS A 116 -3.59 -3.16 19.72
CA LYS A 116 -3.41 -1.96 20.53
C LYS A 116 -3.59 -0.73 19.67
N ILE A 117 -4.34 0.24 20.17
CA ILE A 117 -4.41 1.57 19.56
C ILE A 117 -3.18 2.39 19.95
N ALA A 118 -2.91 3.46 19.21
CA ALA A 118 -1.81 4.34 19.52
C ALA A 118 -1.97 4.94 20.93
N PRO A 119 -0.93 4.88 21.78
CA PRO A 119 -1.03 5.35 23.16
C PRO A 119 -1.06 6.88 23.28
N TYR A 120 -0.61 7.58 22.27
CA TYR A 120 -0.56 9.04 22.24
C TYR A 120 -1.40 9.58 21.07
N GLN A 121 -2.63 10.00 21.36
CA GLN A 121 -3.60 10.47 20.37
C GLN A 121 -3.99 11.92 20.63
N LYS A 122 -3.03 12.81 20.63
CA LYS A 122 -3.24 14.24 20.83
C LYS A 122 -2.13 15.06 20.16
N LYS A 123 -2.38 16.35 19.99
CA LYS A 123 -1.40 17.29 19.49
C LYS A 123 -0.22 17.41 20.48
N SER A 124 1.01 17.40 19.97
CA SER A 124 2.21 17.61 20.79
C SER A 124 2.28 19.03 21.30
N LYS A 125 2.78 19.20 22.50
CA LYS A 125 2.96 20.54 23.13
C LYS A 125 3.88 21.38 22.24
N ASN A 126 3.50 22.61 22.00
CA ASN A 126 4.26 23.59 21.19
C ASN A 126 4.46 23.19 19.71
N ALA A 127 3.75 22.17 19.22
CA ALA A 127 3.82 21.81 17.81
C ALA A 127 3.06 22.84 16.94
N VAL A 128 3.63 23.14 15.78
CA VAL A 128 3.03 24.06 14.80
C VAL A 128 1.80 23.42 14.14
N ASP A 129 0.79 24.23 13.83
CA ASP A 129 -0.48 23.71 13.28
C ASP A 129 -0.32 23.01 11.93
N ILE A 130 0.61 23.47 11.10
CA ILE A 130 0.88 22.90 9.78
C ILE A 130 1.37 21.45 9.85
N ALA A 131 1.91 20.98 10.99
CA ALA A 131 2.30 19.60 11.18
C ALA A 131 1.11 18.63 11.24
N TYR A 132 -0.11 19.16 11.39
CA TYR A 132 -1.32 18.38 11.58
C TYR A 132 -2.33 18.61 10.45
N HIS A 133 -3.08 17.56 10.14
CA HIS A 133 -4.15 17.62 9.16
C HIS A 133 -5.43 16.94 9.68
N LYS A 134 -6.56 17.29 9.09
CA LYS A 134 -7.90 16.80 9.50
C LYS A 134 -8.20 15.37 8.98
N ALA A 135 -7.23 14.63 8.49
CA ALA A 135 -7.43 13.30 7.89
C ALA A 135 -8.53 13.26 6.80
N GLY A 136 -8.53 14.23 5.90
CA GLY A 136 -9.59 14.37 4.87
C GLY A 136 -9.70 13.16 3.94
N GLU A 137 -8.59 12.44 3.70
CA GLU A 137 -8.60 11.20 2.96
C GLU A 137 -9.41 10.12 3.69
N MET A 138 -9.20 9.91 5.00
CA MET A 138 -9.98 8.99 5.82
C MET A 138 -11.46 9.38 5.83
N GLN A 139 -11.77 10.65 6.04
CA GLN A 139 -13.14 11.16 6.06
C GLN A 139 -13.87 11.03 4.71
N SER A 140 -13.14 10.81 3.61
CA SER A 140 -13.74 10.50 2.31
C SER A 140 -14.33 9.10 2.23
N TYR A 141 -13.97 8.20 3.17
CA TYR A 141 -14.54 6.86 3.27
C TYR A 141 -15.77 6.89 4.15
N LYS A 142 -16.89 6.35 3.67
CA LYS A 142 -18.20 6.52 4.29
C LYS A 142 -18.99 5.22 4.26
N THR A 143 -19.59 4.90 5.40
CA THR A 143 -20.71 3.96 5.50
C THR A 143 -21.74 4.57 6.44
N PRO A 144 -22.99 4.09 6.48
CA PRO A 144 -24.00 4.63 7.39
C PRO A 144 -23.60 4.55 8.86
N GLU A 145 -22.74 3.60 9.23
CA GLU A 145 -22.33 3.34 10.62
C GLU A 145 -21.14 4.19 11.08
N ILE A 146 -20.39 4.76 10.13
CA ILE A 146 -19.17 5.53 10.46
C ILE A 146 -19.50 7.01 10.58
N ILE A 147 -19.31 7.52 11.80
CA ILE A 147 -19.46 8.94 12.11
C ILE A 147 -18.09 9.50 12.47
N TYR A 148 -17.59 10.43 11.67
CA TYR A 148 -16.35 11.13 11.94
C TYR A 148 -16.61 12.35 12.83
N LYS A 149 -15.82 12.46 13.89
CA LYS A 149 -15.81 13.62 14.79
C LYS A 149 -14.43 14.25 14.79
N LEU A 150 -14.37 15.55 15.05
CA LEU A 150 -13.12 16.25 15.31
C LEU A 150 -13.06 16.60 16.80
N ASN A 151 -11.88 16.42 17.39
CA ASN A 151 -11.63 16.83 18.76
C ASN A 151 -11.50 18.37 18.86
N LYS A 152 -11.24 18.88 20.07
CA LYS A 152 -11.07 20.33 20.33
C LYS A 152 -9.93 20.97 19.53
N ASP A 153 -8.95 20.19 19.11
CA ASP A 153 -7.80 20.64 18.31
C ASP A 153 -8.07 20.54 16.79
N GLY A 154 -9.31 20.18 16.41
CA GLY A 154 -9.72 20.01 15.01
C GLY A 154 -9.15 18.75 14.34
N LEU A 155 -8.62 17.80 15.11
CA LEU A 155 -8.07 16.54 14.64
C LEU A 155 -9.13 15.43 14.67
N LEU A 156 -8.95 14.43 13.79
CA LEU A 156 -9.89 13.32 13.70
C LEU A 156 -9.89 12.48 14.98
N GLU A 157 -11.07 12.27 15.53
CA GLU A 157 -11.31 11.40 16.69
C GLU A 157 -12.18 10.21 16.27
N LEU A 158 -11.65 9.01 16.43
CA LEU A 158 -12.35 7.75 16.15
C LEU A 158 -12.55 6.98 17.44
N ASP A 159 -13.70 6.30 17.56
CA ASP A 159 -13.90 5.36 18.65
C ASP A 159 -12.90 4.19 18.58
N GLU A 160 -12.62 3.58 19.74
CA GLU A 160 -11.61 2.53 19.86
C GLU A 160 -11.91 1.32 18.97
N LYS A 161 -13.18 0.96 18.82
CA LYS A 161 -13.61 -0.18 17.99
C LYS A 161 -13.26 0.06 16.52
N LEU A 162 -13.55 1.26 16.02
CA LEU A 162 -13.22 1.61 14.65
C LEU A 162 -11.71 1.70 14.44
N GLN A 163 -10.97 2.27 15.41
CA GLN A 163 -9.51 2.31 15.36
C GLN A 163 -8.92 0.89 15.25
N LYS A 164 -9.31 -0.04 16.14
CA LYS A 164 -8.87 -1.44 16.09
C LYS A 164 -9.19 -2.10 14.76
N LYS A 165 -10.39 -1.86 14.23
CA LYS A 165 -10.80 -2.41 12.93
C LYS A 165 -9.95 -1.87 11.77
N LEU A 166 -9.61 -0.59 11.76
CA LEU A 166 -8.75 0.02 10.75
C LEU A 166 -7.30 -0.49 10.85
N ILE A 167 -6.76 -0.61 12.08
CA ILE A 167 -5.41 -1.17 12.31
C ILE A 167 -5.37 -2.64 11.87
N HIS A 168 -6.39 -3.42 12.23
CA HIS A 168 -6.55 -4.80 11.78
C HIS A 168 -6.54 -4.91 10.25
N GLY A 169 -7.31 -4.05 9.59
CA GLY A 169 -7.37 -3.99 8.13
C GLY A 169 -6.02 -3.62 7.51
N TYR A 170 -5.28 -2.71 8.12
CA TYR A 170 -3.94 -2.36 7.68
C TYR A 170 -2.98 -3.56 7.77
N TYR A 171 -2.98 -4.28 8.89
CA TYR A 171 -2.15 -5.48 9.08
C TYR A 171 -2.53 -6.57 8.08
N ALA A 172 -3.82 -6.85 7.92
CA ALA A 172 -4.30 -7.82 6.95
C ALA A 172 -3.89 -7.46 5.50
N ALA A 173 -4.00 -6.18 5.13
CA ALA A 173 -3.60 -5.70 3.82
C ALA A 173 -2.08 -5.80 3.61
N THR A 174 -1.27 -5.54 4.65
CA THR A 174 0.19 -5.71 4.61
C THR A 174 0.57 -7.18 4.41
N SER A 175 -0.01 -8.10 5.19
CA SER A 175 0.24 -9.54 5.03
C SER A 175 -0.24 -10.07 3.67
N TYR A 176 -1.31 -9.48 3.14
CA TYR A 176 -1.76 -9.82 1.80
C TYR A 176 -0.71 -9.44 0.74
N ILE A 177 -0.10 -8.26 0.82
CA ILE A 177 0.96 -7.85 -0.11
C ILE A 177 2.23 -8.69 0.07
N ASP A 178 2.64 -8.95 1.31
CA ASP A 178 3.76 -9.84 1.60
C ASP A 178 3.61 -11.19 0.89
N ALA A 179 2.43 -11.79 0.98
CA ALA A 179 2.13 -13.04 0.28
C ALA A 179 2.16 -12.90 -1.26
N GLN A 180 1.76 -11.75 -1.81
CA GLN A 180 1.84 -11.53 -3.26
C GLN A 180 3.31 -11.38 -3.73
N ILE A 181 4.14 -10.67 -2.96
CA ILE A 181 5.59 -10.57 -3.19
C ILE A 181 6.22 -11.97 -3.11
N GLY A 182 5.83 -12.76 -2.11
CA GLY A 182 6.27 -14.13 -1.94
C GLY A 182 6.04 -14.97 -3.20
N LYS A 183 4.86 -14.90 -3.82
CA LYS A 183 4.55 -15.63 -5.07
C LYS A 183 5.46 -15.24 -6.23
N ILE A 184 5.79 -13.96 -6.36
CA ILE A 184 6.71 -13.49 -7.41
C ILE A 184 8.11 -14.01 -7.14
N ASN A 185 8.57 -13.99 -5.88
CA ASN A 185 9.86 -14.53 -5.49
C ASN A 185 9.95 -16.05 -5.74
N GLU A 186 8.88 -16.80 -5.42
CA GLU A 186 8.85 -18.24 -5.73
C GLU A 186 8.94 -18.50 -7.24
N LYS A 187 8.28 -17.67 -8.07
CA LYS A 187 8.40 -17.77 -9.54
C LYS A 187 9.84 -17.49 -10.02
N LEU A 188 10.52 -16.49 -9.45
CA LEU A 188 11.93 -16.23 -9.77
C LEU A 188 12.80 -17.45 -9.44
N LYS A 189 12.61 -18.08 -8.28
CA LYS A 189 13.32 -19.30 -7.87
C LYS A 189 13.01 -20.49 -8.79
N GLU A 190 11.73 -20.73 -9.10
CA GLU A 190 11.29 -21.78 -10.01
C GLU A 190 12.00 -21.69 -11.37
N LYS A 191 12.23 -20.49 -11.85
CA LYS A 191 12.91 -20.22 -13.11
C LYS A 191 14.44 -20.13 -12.97
N GLY A 192 14.99 -20.26 -11.76
CA GLY A 192 16.43 -20.10 -11.49
C GLY A 192 16.96 -18.68 -11.69
N LEU A 193 16.06 -17.69 -11.76
CA LEU A 193 16.39 -16.28 -11.97
C LEU A 193 16.82 -15.57 -10.68
N ASP A 194 16.44 -16.11 -9.51
CA ASP A 194 16.76 -15.56 -8.18
C ASP A 194 18.28 -15.43 -7.95
N LYS A 195 19.09 -16.26 -8.59
CA LYS A 195 20.56 -16.27 -8.49
C LYS A 195 21.24 -15.12 -9.25
N ASN A 196 20.51 -14.44 -10.12
CA ASN A 196 21.04 -13.36 -10.97
C ASN A 196 20.04 -12.20 -11.10
N THR A 197 19.21 -11.97 -10.09
CA THR A 197 18.26 -10.88 -10.07
C THR A 197 18.39 -10.09 -8.76
N ILE A 198 18.63 -8.80 -8.89
CA ILE A 198 18.57 -7.85 -7.77
C ILE A 198 17.09 -7.56 -7.50
N ILE A 199 16.68 -7.67 -6.25
CA ILE A 199 15.29 -7.40 -5.85
C ILE A 199 15.30 -6.20 -4.90
N VAL A 200 14.46 -5.20 -5.22
CA VAL A 200 14.27 -4.03 -4.37
C VAL A 200 12.80 -3.93 -4.01
N ILE A 201 12.53 -3.79 -2.71
CA ILE A 201 11.20 -3.59 -2.15
C ILE A 201 11.23 -2.32 -1.34
N TRP A 202 10.32 -1.38 -1.63
CA TRP A 202 10.17 -0.16 -0.83
C TRP A 202 8.70 0.27 -0.72
N GLY A 203 8.36 0.99 0.35
CA GLY A 203 7.13 1.75 0.43
C GLY A 203 7.36 3.18 -0.04
N ASP A 204 6.38 3.79 -0.68
CA ASP A 204 6.45 5.19 -1.15
C ASP A 204 6.36 6.20 0.01
N HIS A 205 5.78 5.81 1.14
CA HIS A 205 5.69 6.55 2.40
C HIS A 205 5.28 5.60 3.54
N GLY A 206 5.37 6.06 4.77
CA GLY A 206 4.79 5.39 5.92
C GLY A 206 3.30 5.70 6.11
N TRP A 207 2.73 5.41 7.29
CA TRP A 207 1.30 5.57 7.54
C TRP A 207 0.98 5.79 9.02
N HIS A 208 0.14 6.78 9.31
CA HIS A 208 -0.42 6.99 10.65
C HIS A 208 -1.61 6.08 10.92
N LEU A 209 -1.64 5.48 12.11
CA LEU A 209 -2.72 4.62 12.59
C LEU A 209 -3.27 5.11 13.94
N GLY A 210 -3.48 6.42 14.07
CA GLY A 210 -4.06 7.06 15.25
C GLY A 210 -3.06 7.81 16.14
N ASP A 211 -1.77 7.61 15.98
CA ASP A 211 -0.74 8.36 16.69
C ASP A 211 -0.87 9.87 16.38
N HIS A 212 -0.67 10.71 17.39
CA HIS A 212 -0.91 12.16 17.33
C HIS A 212 -2.33 12.56 16.87
N SER A 213 -3.34 11.68 16.97
CA SER A 213 -4.67 11.81 16.32
C SER A 213 -4.60 11.92 14.80
N LEU A 214 -3.52 11.42 14.19
CA LEU A 214 -3.36 11.43 12.73
C LEU A 214 -3.70 10.06 12.13
N TRP A 215 -4.28 10.11 10.95
CA TRP A 215 -4.59 8.98 10.08
C TRP A 215 -4.13 9.33 8.67
N ASN A 216 -3.67 8.34 7.94
CA ASN A 216 -3.05 8.51 6.62
C ASN A 216 -1.57 8.95 6.69
N LYS A 217 -1.12 9.90 5.84
CA LYS A 217 0.31 10.12 5.58
C LYS A 217 0.77 11.57 5.43
N HIS A 218 -0.16 12.51 5.34
CA HIS A 218 0.14 13.89 4.96
C HIS A 218 0.78 14.70 6.11
N SER A 219 1.94 14.25 6.57
CA SER A 219 2.71 14.91 7.64
C SER A 219 4.21 14.62 7.47
N ASN A 220 5.04 15.34 8.21
CA ASN A 220 6.49 15.09 8.30
C ASN A 220 6.88 14.31 9.57
N PHE A 221 5.93 13.69 10.26
CA PHE A 221 6.24 12.78 11.35
C PHE A 221 6.84 11.48 10.84
N GLU A 222 7.66 10.85 11.68
CA GLU A 222 8.38 9.61 11.40
C GLU A 222 7.46 8.50 10.85
N GLN A 223 6.23 8.41 11.35
CA GLN A 223 5.25 7.43 10.91
C GLN A 223 4.85 7.59 9.44
N ALA A 224 4.95 8.80 8.89
CA ALA A 224 4.64 9.07 7.50
C ALA A 224 5.88 9.08 6.60
N THR A 225 7.04 9.51 7.11
CA THR A 225 8.26 9.67 6.32
C THR A 225 9.14 8.42 6.31
N ARG A 226 9.08 7.61 7.37
CA ARG A 226 9.83 6.35 7.43
C ARG A 226 9.08 5.23 6.75
N SER A 227 9.60 4.77 5.62
CA SER A 227 9.08 3.61 4.91
C SER A 227 10.13 2.51 4.80
N PRO A 228 9.72 1.24 4.61
CA PRO A 228 10.68 0.16 4.45
C PRO A 228 11.45 0.31 3.13
N LEU A 229 12.74 -0.03 3.17
CA LEU A 229 13.57 -0.25 2.00
C LEU A 229 14.36 -1.55 2.22
N ILE A 230 14.20 -2.50 1.33
CA ILE A 230 14.92 -3.78 1.33
C ILE A 230 15.57 -3.96 -0.03
N ILE A 231 16.87 -4.20 -0.04
CA ILE A 231 17.63 -4.49 -1.26
C ILE A 231 18.25 -5.86 -1.09
N TYR A 232 17.93 -6.78 -1.99
CA TYR A 232 18.53 -8.10 -2.09
C TYR A 232 19.40 -8.16 -3.34
N ASP A 233 20.66 -8.50 -3.14
CA ASP A 233 21.61 -8.79 -4.22
C ASP A 233 22.16 -10.21 -3.99
N PRO A 234 21.95 -11.15 -4.90
CA PRO A 234 22.38 -12.54 -4.73
C PRO A 234 23.90 -12.71 -4.61
N ARG A 235 24.68 -11.71 -4.93
CA ARG A 235 26.15 -11.68 -4.79
C ARG A 235 26.59 -11.37 -3.36
N ILE A 236 25.70 -10.87 -2.52
CA ILE A 236 25.97 -10.50 -1.13
C ILE A 236 25.56 -11.66 -0.21
N ASN A 237 26.51 -12.28 0.44
CA ASN A 237 26.28 -13.48 1.26
C ASN A 237 25.80 -13.19 2.69
N LYS A 238 25.73 -11.93 3.10
CA LYS A 238 25.36 -11.52 4.47
C LYS A 238 24.33 -10.40 4.45
N GLY A 239 23.26 -10.56 5.23
CA GLY A 239 22.29 -9.50 5.44
C GLY A 239 22.78 -8.46 6.46
N TYR A 240 22.48 -7.20 6.19
CA TYR A 240 22.77 -6.07 7.07
C TYR A 240 21.50 -5.32 7.41
N LYS A 241 21.44 -4.78 8.62
CA LYS A 241 20.45 -3.76 8.99
C LYS A 241 21.18 -2.43 9.04
N ILE A 242 20.79 -1.52 8.17
CA ILE A 242 21.39 -0.20 8.02
C ILE A 242 20.48 0.81 8.71
N ASN A 243 21.04 1.66 9.57
CA ASN A 243 20.31 2.70 10.30
C ASN A 243 20.61 4.11 9.77
N THR A 244 21.52 4.24 8.80
CA THR A 244 21.81 5.51 8.14
C THR A 244 20.57 5.98 7.37
N PRO A 245 20.13 7.23 7.51
CA PRO A 245 19.06 7.78 6.70
C PRO A 245 19.36 7.66 5.21
N THR A 246 18.38 7.25 4.43
CA THR A 246 18.44 7.14 2.98
C THR A 246 17.24 7.83 2.37
N GLU A 247 17.35 8.27 1.13
CA GLU A 247 16.29 8.95 0.40
C GLU A 247 15.89 8.16 -0.85
N PHE A 248 14.69 8.38 -1.37
CA PHE A 248 14.26 7.68 -2.60
C PHE A 248 15.05 8.08 -3.84
N VAL A 249 15.66 9.26 -3.85
CA VAL A 249 16.57 9.69 -4.91
C VAL A 249 17.82 8.81 -5.00
N ASP A 250 18.16 8.08 -3.93
CA ASP A 250 19.29 7.14 -3.86
C ASP A 250 19.02 5.83 -4.61
N LEU A 251 17.75 5.49 -4.85
CA LEU A 251 17.37 4.21 -5.48
C LEU A 251 17.90 4.10 -6.90
N PHE A 252 17.77 5.15 -7.71
CA PHE A 252 18.19 5.12 -9.11
C PHE A 252 19.72 4.93 -9.25
N PRO A 253 20.59 5.75 -8.60
CA PRO A 253 22.02 5.52 -8.66
C PRO A 253 22.43 4.18 -8.06
N THR A 254 21.77 3.71 -6.99
CA THR A 254 22.04 2.40 -6.37
C THR A 254 21.75 1.26 -7.34
N LEU A 255 20.60 1.25 -7.98
CA LEU A 255 20.22 0.21 -8.94
C LEU A 255 21.14 0.22 -10.17
N SER A 256 21.49 1.40 -10.66
CA SER A 256 22.43 1.56 -11.77
C SER A 256 23.80 0.97 -11.43
N ASP A 257 24.32 1.28 -10.24
CA ASP A 257 25.61 0.77 -9.75
C ASP A 257 25.59 -0.74 -9.54
N LEU A 258 24.56 -1.26 -8.90
CA LEU A 258 24.40 -2.72 -8.69
C LEU A 258 24.27 -3.48 -10.01
N ALA A 259 23.66 -2.86 -11.03
CA ALA A 259 23.52 -3.42 -12.36
C ALA A 259 24.75 -3.19 -13.26
N ASN A 260 25.82 -2.57 -12.75
CA ASN A 260 27.02 -2.16 -13.50
C ASN A 260 26.70 -1.26 -14.71
N LEU A 261 25.71 -0.37 -14.57
CA LEU A 261 25.33 0.63 -15.54
C LEU A 261 26.03 1.97 -15.23
N ASN A 262 26.21 2.80 -16.25
CA ASN A 262 26.74 4.14 -16.04
C ASN A 262 25.76 4.99 -15.23
N ILE A 263 26.23 5.58 -14.13
CA ILE A 263 25.45 6.52 -13.33
C ILE A 263 25.58 7.92 -13.94
N PRO A 264 24.48 8.60 -14.28
CA PRO A 264 24.53 10.00 -14.73
C PRO A 264 25.19 10.91 -13.69
N LYS A 265 25.97 11.91 -14.13
CA LYS A 265 26.77 12.76 -13.23
C LYS A 265 25.95 13.76 -12.40
N ASN A 266 24.74 14.10 -12.85
CA ASN A 266 23.91 15.18 -12.27
C ASN A 266 22.71 14.58 -11.54
N LEU A 267 22.96 13.72 -10.54
CA LEU A 267 21.93 13.16 -9.66
C LEU A 267 22.09 13.74 -8.26
N ASP A 268 20.98 14.02 -7.61
CA ASP A 268 20.95 14.43 -6.20
C ASP A 268 21.18 13.24 -5.25
N GLY A 269 20.81 12.03 -5.67
CA GLY A 269 20.97 10.79 -4.89
C GLY A 269 22.35 10.16 -5.01
N LEU A 270 22.71 9.38 -4.00
CA LEU A 270 23.96 8.63 -3.89
C LEU A 270 23.72 7.12 -3.97
N SER A 271 24.72 6.37 -4.47
CA SER A 271 24.64 4.90 -4.46
C SER A 271 24.81 4.36 -3.04
N LEU A 272 23.90 3.48 -2.63
CA LEU A 272 23.93 2.76 -1.35
C LEU A 272 24.77 1.47 -1.41
N LYS A 273 25.46 1.18 -2.51
CA LYS A 273 26.21 -0.07 -2.74
C LYS A 273 27.29 -0.31 -1.68
N GLY A 274 28.00 0.71 -1.24
CA GLY A 274 28.99 0.58 -0.16
C GLY A 274 28.35 0.08 1.14
N GLN A 275 27.20 0.66 1.53
CA GLN A 275 26.46 0.24 2.72
C GLN A 275 25.97 -1.21 2.63
N LEU A 276 25.57 -1.67 1.43
CA LEU A 276 25.15 -3.06 1.19
C LEU A 276 26.33 -4.05 1.34
N ASN A 277 27.55 -3.59 1.14
CA ASN A 277 28.78 -4.37 1.37
C ASN A 277 29.29 -4.28 2.81
N GLY A 278 28.56 -3.56 3.70
CA GLY A 278 28.94 -3.38 5.10
C GLY A 278 29.97 -2.26 5.34
N GLU A 279 30.19 -1.41 4.36
CA GLU A 279 30.97 -0.18 4.54
C GLU A 279 30.15 0.81 5.38
N VAL A 280 30.68 1.18 6.53
CA VAL A 280 30.08 2.19 7.40
C VAL A 280 30.48 3.55 6.85
N THR A 281 29.51 4.33 6.37
CA THR A 281 29.71 5.74 6.03
C THR A 281 29.31 6.64 7.19
#